data_fe9dcbd55b54bf20b362918348f040a9
#
_entry.id   fe9dcbd55b54bf20b362918348f040a9
#
_cell.length_a   1.000
_cell.length_b   1.000
_cell.length_c   1.000
_cell.angle_alpha   90.00
_cell.angle_beta   90.00
_cell.angle_gamma   90.00
#
_symmetry.space_group_name_H-M   'P 1'
#
loop_
_entity.id
_entity.type
_entity.pdbx_description
1 polymer ?
#
loop_
_entity_poly.entity_id
_entity_poly.type
_entity_poly.pdbx_seq_one_letter_code
_entity_poly.pdbx_strand_id
1 'polypeptide(L)'
;MTQQSELNLQGIDFEEGYIAVIDKPLEWTSSDVVRKIKFALRRAGYPKIKVGHAGTLDPLATGILLVCIGKATKMADALQAEEKEYVADLMLGATTPSFDLEHPIDKTYPFEHITREAVEEVLRSLTGERLQTPPLYSAKKVEGVRAYELARAGEGVELRKALINIYEMELMEYDLPRIRIRVRCSKGTYIRSLAHEIGQALESGAHLTLSLIHI
;
A
#
# COMPACT_ATOMS: atom_id res chain seq x y z
N MET A 1 -13.01 -5.24 25.07
CA MET A 1 -14.36 -4.67 24.81
C MET A 1 -14.22 -3.70 23.67
N THR A 2 -14.52 -4.14 22.45
CA THR A 2 -14.44 -3.33 21.22
C THR A 2 -15.67 -2.43 21.19
N GLN A 3 -15.49 -1.13 21.39
CA GLN A 3 -16.52 -0.14 21.08
C GLN A 3 -16.81 -0.26 19.56
N GLN A 4 -17.93 -0.84 19.21
CA GLN A 4 -18.53 -0.65 17.89
C GLN A 4 -18.98 0.80 17.83
N SER A 5 -18.20 1.65 17.18
CA SER A 5 -18.66 2.98 16.78
C SER A 5 -19.78 2.76 15.76
N GLU A 6 -21.03 2.95 16.17
CA GLU A 6 -22.15 3.05 15.25
C GLU A 6 -21.92 4.27 14.36
N LEU A 7 -21.72 4.03 13.07
CA LEU A 7 -21.68 5.10 12.07
C LEU A 7 -23.05 5.80 12.11
N ASN A 8 -23.05 7.06 12.56
CA ASN A 8 -24.27 7.90 12.50
C ASN A 8 -24.49 8.31 11.04
N LEU A 9 -25.36 7.58 10.34
CA LEU A 9 -25.68 7.79 8.93
C LEU A 9 -26.90 8.72 8.72
N GLN A 10 -27.42 9.35 9.80
CA GLN A 10 -28.60 10.20 9.72
C GLN A 10 -28.28 11.49 8.95
N GLY A 11 -29.12 11.81 7.96
CA GLY A 11 -29.02 13.03 7.18
C GLY A 11 -28.06 12.97 5.98
N ILE A 12 -27.43 11.82 5.69
CA ILE A 12 -26.56 11.66 4.52
C ILE A 12 -27.37 11.15 3.34
N ASP A 13 -27.40 11.90 2.25
CA ASP A 13 -27.89 11.41 0.95
C ASP A 13 -26.75 10.71 0.20
N PHE A 14 -26.71 9.39 0.33
CA PHE A 14 -25.68 8.58 -0.32
C PHE A 14 -25.82 8.52 -1.84
N GLU A 15 -26.99 8.80 -2.41
CA GLU A 15 -27.19 8.81 -3.88
C GLU A 15 -26.54 10.04 -4.51
N GLU A 16 -26.58 11.19 -3.85
CA GLU A 16 -25.89 12.41 -4.29
C GLU A 16 -24.36 12.29 -4.17
N GLY A 17 -23.87 11.37 -3.36
CA GLY A 17 -22.47 11.02 -3.26
C GLY A 17 -21.86 11.34 -1.91
N TYR A 18 -21.10 10.40 -1.40
CA TYR A 18 -20.39 10.53 -0.13
C TYR A 18 -19.01 9.89 -0.22
N ILE A 19 -18.01 10.53 0.37
CA ILE A 19 -16.65 9.98 0.51
C ILE A 19 -16.45 9.64 1.99
N ALA A 20 -16.38 8.34 2.30
CA ALA A 20 -16.06 7.87 3.63
C ALA A 20 -14.55 7.72 3.79
N VAL A 21 -14.01 8.29 4.86
CA VAL A 21 -12.61 8.12 5.28
C VAL A 21 -12.57 6.99 6.28
N ILE A 22 -11.97 5.87 5.90
CA ILE A 22 -11.95 4.64 6.71
C ILE A 22 -10.52 4.34 7.13
N ASP A 23 -10.29 4.14 8.41
CA ASP A 23 -9.07 3.52 8.90
C ASP A 23 -9.15 2.01 8.62
N LYS A 24 -8.40 1.55 7.62
CA LYS A 24 -8.46 0.16 7.17
C LYS A 24 -7.85 -0.76 8.23
N PRO A 25 -8.61 -1.72 8.77
CA PRO A 25 -8.05 -2.69 9.70
C PRO A 25 -6.93 -3.53 9.07
N LEU A 26 -5.97 -3.95 9.89
CA LEU A 26 -4.97 -4.95 9.53
C LEU A 26 -5.65 -6.24 9.04
N GLU A 27 -5.02 -6.94 8.10
CA GLU A 27 -5.49 -8.19 7.48
C GLU A 27 -6.75 -8.07 6.60
N TRP A 28 -7.35 -6.88 6.50
CA TRP A 28 -8.45 -6.64 5.58
C TRP A 28 -7.93 -6.17 4.22
N THR A 29 -8.54 -6.70 3.14
CA THR A 29 -8.37 -6.09 1.82
C THR A 29 -9.23 -4.83 1.68
N SER A 30 -8.85 -3.91 0.78
CA SER A 30 -9.71 -2.76 0.43
C SER A 30 -11.10 -3.21 -0.07
N SER A 31 -11.16 -4.37 -0.73
CA SER A 31 -12.42 -4.97 -1.20
C SER A 31 -13.30 -5.48 -0.05
N ASP A 32 -12.72 -5.94 1.05
CA ASP A 32 -13.49 -6.36 2.24
C ASP A 32 -14.18 -5.17 2.87
N VAL A 33 -13.48 -4.03 2.99
CA VAL A 33 -14.07 -2.78 3.49
C VAL A 33 -15.24 -2.35 2.62
N VAL A 34 -15.05 -2.33 1.29
CA VAL A 34 -16.12 -1.98 0.33
C VAL A 34 -17.30 -2.93 0.47
N ARG A 35 -17.09 -4.25 0.58
CA ARG A 35 -18.15 -5.24 0.77
C ARG A 35 -18.93 -5.01 2.07
N LYS A 36 -18.23 -4.71 3.15
CA LYS A 36 -18.84 -4.43 4.46
C LYS A 36 -19.74 -3.19 4.39
N ILE A 37 -19.25 -2.10 3.82
CA ILE A 37 -20.01 -0.85 3.65
C ILE A 37 -21.22 -1.10 2.72
N LYS A 38 -21.01 -1.77 1.59
CA LYS A 38 -22.09 -2.09 0.65
C LYS A 38 -23.19 -2.94 1.29
N PHE A 39 -22.82 -3.89 2.14
CA PHE A 39 -23.79 -4.69 2.90
C PHE A 39 -24.60 -3.83 3.89
N ALA A 40 -23.91 -2.93 4.64
CA ALA A 40 -24.58 -2.03 5.57
C ALA A 40 -25.57 -1.09 4.87
N LEU A 41 -25.16 -0.49 3.73
CA LEU A 41 -26.02 0.39 2.93
C LEU A 41 -27.24 -0.34 2.35
N ARG A 42 -27.08 -1.59 1.92
CA ARG A 42 -28.22 -2.40 1.46
C ARG A 42 -29.26 -2.60 2.57
N ARG A 43 -28.83 -2.85 3.80
CA ARG A 43 -29.71 -2.99 4.96
C ARG A 43 -30.35 -1.66 5.36
N ALA A 44 -29.69 -0.54 5.08
CA ALA A 44 -30.20 0.81 5.31
C ALA A 44 -31.13 1.34 4.20
N GLY A 45 -31.52 0.50 3.23
CA GLY A 45 -32.49 0.88 2.19
C GLY A 45 -31.88 1.32 0.85
N TYR A 46 -30.54 1.14 0.66
CA TYR A 46 -29.83 1.48 -0.58
C TYR A 46 -29.33 0.24 -1.36
N PRO A 47 -30.22 -0.65 -1.86
CA PRO A 47 -29.82 -1.96 -2.39
C PRO A 47 -28.97 -1.90 -3.67
N LYS A 48 -29.10 -0.83 -4.47
CA LYS A 48 -28.44 -0.67 -5.78
C LYS A 48 -27.33 0.37 -5.80
N ILE A 49 -26.98 0.95 -4.64
CA ILE A 49 -25.98 2.01 -4.58
C ILE A 49 -24.60 1.51 -4.99
N LYS A 50 -23.88 2.33 -5.76
CA LYS A 50 -22.49 2.05 -6.14
C LYS A 50 -21.55 2.37 -4.96
N VAL A 51 -20.59 1.49 -4.72
CA VAL A 51 -19.53 1.69 -3.72
C VAL A 51 -18.22 1.21 -4.32
N GLY A 52 -17.17 2.01 -4.21
CA GLY A 52 -15.81 1.69 -4.64
C GLY A 52 -14.78 2.39 -3.75
N HIS A 53 -13.52 2.05 -3.87
CA HIS A 53 -12.42 2.71 -3.15
C HIS A 53 -11.53 3.50 -4.10
N ALA A 54 -10.89 4.54 -3.60
CA ALA A 54 -9.92 5.37 -4.31
C ALA A 54 -8.48 5.00 -3.91
N GLY A 55 -8.02 3.85 -4.39
CA GLY A 55 -6.69 3.29 -4.09
C GLY A 55 -6.78 1.95 -3.38
N THR A 56 -5.81 1.08 -3.66
CA THR A 56 -5.73 -0.24 -3.04
C THR A 56 -4.68 -0.22 -1.95
N LEU A 57 -5.05 -0.66 -0.75
CA LEU A 57 -4.14 -0.99 0.33
C LEU A 57 -3.99 -2.51 0.40
N ASP A 58 -2.76 -2.96 0.59
CA ASP A 58 -2.46 -4.37 0.81
C ASP A 58 -3.07 -4.85 2.14
N PRO A 59 -3.31 -6.16 2.33
CA PRO A 59 -3.89 -6.70 3.57
C PRO A 59 -3.11 -6.29 4.82
N LEU A 60 -1.76 -6.30 4.75
CA LEU A 60 -0.87 -5.96 5.86
C LEU A 60 -0.66 -4.45 6.04
N ALA A 61 -1.21 -3.60 5.15
CA ALA A 61 -1.20 -2.15 5.32
C ALA A 61 -2.42 -1.69 6.12
N THR A 62 -2.26 -0.64 6.92
CA THR A 62 -3.31 0.06 7.66
C THR A 62 -3.40 1.52 7.23
N GLY A 63 -4.34 2.28 7.79
CA GLY A 63 -4.50 3.71 7.57
C GLY A 63 -5.62 4.07 6.62
N ILE A 64 -5.56 5.26 6.05
CA ILE A 64 -6.67 5.91 5.36
C ILE A 64 -7.00 5.21 4.04
N LEU A 65 -8.22 4.67 3.94
CA LEU A 65 -8.84 4.19 2.73
C LEU A 65 -10.06 5.06 2.39
N LEU A 66 -10.00 5.78 1.27
CA LEU A 66 -11.14 6.56 0.79
C LEU A 66 -12.14 5.63 0.08
N VAL A 67 -13.36 5.58 0.61
CA VAL A 67 -14.45 4.81 0.02
C VAL A 67 -15.49 5.75 -0.57
N CYS A 68 -15.67 5.69 -1.88
CA CYS A 68 -16.61 6.50 -2.63
C CYS A 68 -17.96 5.78 -2.73
N ILE A 69 -19.05 6.48 -2.43
CA ILE A 69 -20.41 5.96 -2.39
C ILE A 69 -21.29 6.81 -3.32
N GLY A 70 -22.23 6.17 -4.03
CA GLY A 70 -23.14 6.85 -4.94
C GLY A 70 -22.44 7.58 -6.08
N LYS A 71 -22.82 8.84 -6.36
CA LYS A 71 -22.21 9.67 -7.42
C LYS A 71 -20.73 9.95 -7.17
N ALA A 72 -20.24 9.94 -5.92
CA ALA A 72 -18.84 10.14 -5.59
C ALA A 72 -17.92 9.04 -6.16
N THR A 73 -18.44 7.88 -6.58
CA THR A 73 -17.65 6.86 -7.29
C THR A 73 -17.01 7.38 -8.58
N LYS A 74 -17.53 8.44 -9.18
CA LYS A 74 -16.93 9.10 -10.36
C LYS A 74 -15.66 9.88 -10.05
N MET A 75 -15.41 10.19 -8.76
CA MET A 75 -14.24 10.91 -8.29
C MET A 75 -13.08 9.96 -7.91
N ALA A 76 -13.31 8.65 -7.90
CA ALA A 76 -12.33 7.69 -7.42
C ALA A 76 -10.98 7.78 -8.12
N ASP A 77 -10.96 7.97 -9.45
CA ASP A 77 -9.72 8.09 -10.23
C ASP A 77 -8.95 9.38 -9.89
N ALA A 78 -9.67 10.50 -9.68
CA ALA A 78 -9.06 11.77 -9.29
C ALA A 78 -8.44 11.67 -7.89
N LEU A 79 -9.18 11.14 -6.92
CA LEU A 79 -8.70 10.92 -5.56
C LEU A 79 -7.52 9.94 -5.51
N GLN A 80 -7.54 8.92 -6.37
CA GLN A 80 -6.41 7.99 -6.49
C GLN A 80 -5.17 8.67 -7.08
N ALA A 81 -5.35 9.72 -7.88
CA ALA A 81 -4.25 10.45 -8.50
C ALA A 81 -3.47 11.35 -7.53
N GLU A 82 -4.06 11.70 -6.40
CA GLU A 82 -3.41 12.53 -5.37
C GLU A 82 -2.12 11.90 -4.84
N GLU A 83 -1.27 12.73 -4.26
CA GLU A 83 -0.08 12.28 -3.54
C GLU A 83 -0.45 11.38 -2.36
N LYS A 84 0.48 10.51 -1.98
CA LYS A 84 0.35 9.63 -0.83
C LYS A 84 1.55 9.80 0.10
N GLU A 85 1.29 9.78 1.40
CA GLU A 85 2.32 9.68 2.41
C GLU A 85 2.22 8.34 3.14
N TYR A 86 3.35 7.70 3.33
CA TYR A 86 3.46 6.41 4.02
C TYR A 86 4.45 6.52 5.15
N VAL A 87 4.12 5.90 6.28
CA VAL A 87 5.10 5.52 7.29
C VAL A 87 5.30 4.01 7.18
N ALA A 88 6.53 3.59 6.97
CA ALA A 88 6.87 2.21 6.66
C ALA A 88 7.99 1.70 7.56
N ASP A 89 7.79 0.52 8.16
CA ASP A 89 8.83 -0.22 8.87
C ASP A 89 9.43 -1.25 7.91
N LEU A 90 10.74 -1.21 7.76
CA LEU A 90 11.52 -2.14 6.96
C LEU A 90 12.39 -2.98 7.88
N MET A 91 12.46 -4.28 7.59
CA MET A 91 13.43 -5.20 8.19
C MET A 91 14.57 -5.44 7.21
N LEU A 92 15.76 -5.02 7.59
CA LEU A 92 17.01 -5.25 6.84
C LEU A 92 17.54 -6.67 7.12
N GLY A 93 18.39 -7.18 6.25
CA GLY A 93 19.06 -8.47 6.41
C GLY A 93 18.24 -9.67 5.93
N ALA A 94 17.05 -9.47 5.35
CA ALA A 94 16.25 -10.57 4.82
C ALA A 94 15.34 -10.12 3.68
N THR A 95 15.04 -11.02 2.76
CA THR A 95 14.04 -10.83 1.70
C THR A 95 12.88 -11.82 1.83
N THR A 96 11.76 -11.49 1.19
CA THR A 96 10.62 -12.37 0.98
C THR A 96 10.15 -12.24 -0.48
N PRO A 97 9.50 -13.26 -1.06
CA PRO A 97 9.03 -13.20 -2.45
C PRO A 97 8.01 -12.09 -2.74
N SER A 98 7.25 -11.68 -1.73
CA SER A 98 6.24 -10.60 -1.83
C SER A 98 6.76 -9.23 -1.44
N PHE A 99 8.02 -9.14 -0.94
CA PHE A 99 8.64 -7.96 -0.35
C PHE A 99 7.96 -7.44 0.92
N ASP A 100 7.11 -8.29 1.54
CA ASP A 100 6.42 -8.07 2.81
C ASP A 100 6.29 -9.39 3.60
N LEU A 101 5.46 -9.40 4.67
CA LEU A 101 5.25 -10.57 5.51
C LEU A 101 4.16 -11.54 5.02
N GLU A 102 3.61 -11.38 3.80
CA GLU A 102 2.66 -12.36 3.22
C GLU A 102 3.32 -13.71 2.93
N HIS A 103 4.65 -13.71 2.72
CA HIS A 103 5.44 -14.91 2.45
C HIS A 103 6.60 -15.04 3.44
N PRO A 104 7.05 -16.26 3.75
CA PRO A 104 8.21 -16.49 4.60
C PRO A 104 9.49 -15.92 3.96
N ILE A 105 10.51 -15.69 4.81
CA ILE A 105 11.85 -15.29 4.38
C ILE A 105 12.40 -16.36 3.42
N ASP A 106 12.88 -15.91 2.26
CA ASP A 106 13.51 -16.73 1.23
C ASP A 106 15.03 -16.63 1.25
N LYS A 107 15.58 -15.49 1.70
CA LYS A 107 17.03 -15.29 1.77
C LYS A 107 17.40 -14.33 2.88
N THR A 108 18.56 -14.58 3.51
CA THR A 108 19.16 -13.71 4.53
C THR A 108 20.48 -13.11 4.05
N TYR A 109 20.82 -11.94 4.60
CA TYR A 109 21.99 -11.14 4.24
C TYR A 109 22.62 -10.54 5.48
N PRO A 110 23.93 -10.23 5.47
CA PRO A 110 24.55 -9.38 6.48
C PRO A 110 23.88 -8.00 6.50
N PHE A 111 23.78 -7.39 7.66
CA PHE A 111 23.26 -6.02 7.83
C PHE A 111 24.07 -5.18 8.84
N GLU A 112 25.02 -5.79 9.54
CA GLU A 112 25.82 -5.13 10.58
C GLU A 112 26.72 -4.01 10.04
N HIS A 113 27.01 -4.04 8.73
CA HIS A 113 27.81 -3.02 8.04
C HIS A 113 27.01 -1.76 7.71
N ILE A 114 25.66 -1.81 7.83
CA ILE A 114 24.78 -0.71 7.44
C ILE A 114 24.84 0.37 8.52
N THR A 115 25.25 1.58 8.16
CA THR A 115 25.24 2.75 9.05
C THR A 115 24.02 3.63 8.80
N ARG A 116 23.71 4.52 9.75
CA ARG A 116 22.64 5.52 9.57
C ARG A 116 22.90 6.39 8.33
N GLU A 117 24.13 6.84 8.17
CA GLU A 117 24.55 7.70 7.06
C GLU A 117 24.38 6.99 5.71
N ALA A 118 24.70 5.69 5.63
CA ALA A 118 24.48 4.88 4.43
C ALA A 118 22.98 4.78 4.09
N VAL A 119 22.11 4.57 5.08
CA VAL A 119 20.67 4.57 4.87
C VAL A 119 20.20 5.93 4.35
N GLU A 120 20.57 7.03 5.00
CA GLU A 120 20.17 8.38 4.58
C GLU A 120 20.66 8.72 3.15
N GLU A 121 21.86 8.28 2.76
CA GLU A 121 22.37 8.45 1.40
C GLU A 121 21.55 7.65 0.38
N VAL A 122 21.22 6.40 0.68
CA VAL A 122 20.35 5.57 -0.17
C VAL A 122 18.99 6.22 -0.32
N LEU A 123 18.36 6.69 0.75
CA LEU A 123 17.05 7.37 0.67
C LEU A 123 17.13 8.62 -0.23
N ARG A 124 18.18 9.43 -0.12
CA ARG A 124 18.41 10.59 -1.01
C ARG A 124 18.56 10.15 -2.47
N SER A 125 19.33 9.11 -2.75
CA SER A 125 19.60 8.62 -4.10
C SER A 125 18.35 8.05 -4.79
N LEU A 126 17.39 7.55 -4.02
CA LEU A 126 16.14 6.98 -4.51
C LEU A 126 15.01 8.02 -4.62
N THR A 127 15.21 9.25 -4.17
CA THR A 127 14.25 10.36 -4.28
C THR A 127 14.24 10.93 -5.70
N GLY A 128 13.07 11.40 -6.16
CA GLY A 128 12.86 11.97 -7.49
C GLY A 128 12.10 11.05 -8.44
N GLU A 129 12.09 11.42 -9.72
CA GLU A 129 11.43 10.66 -10.78
C GLU A 129 12.25 9.43 -11.16
N ARG A 130 11.60 8.27 -11.22
CA ARG A 130 12.26 6.99 -11.48
C ARG A 130 11.33 5.93 -12.03
N LEU A 131 11.91 4.91 -12.65
CA LEU A 131 11.21 3.70 -13.07
C LEU A 131 11.22 2.66 -11.95
N GLN A 132 10.05 2.22 -11.52
CA GLN A 132 9.89 1.16 -10.50
C GLN A 132 9.29 -0.09 -11.11
N THR A 133 9.82 -1.25 -10.77
CA THR A 133 9.21 -2.56 -11.08
C THR A 133 8.18 -2.88 -10.00
N PRO A 134 6.89 -3.05 -10.36
CA PRO A 134 5.88 -3.52 -9.41
C PRO A 134 6.23 -4.89 -8.83
N PRO A 135 5.80 -5.22 -7.60
CA PRO A 135 5.99 -6.56 -7.07
C PRO A 135 5.12 -7.57 -7.84
N LEU A 136 5.60 -8.82 -7.96
CA LEU A 136 4.85 -9.90 -8.62
C LEU A 136 3.49 -10.13 -7.95
N TYR A 137 3.45 -10.05 -6.64
CA TYR A 137 2.22 -10.16 -5.84
C TYR A 137 1.45 -8.83 -5.79
N SER A 138 1.03 -8.33 -6.97
CA SER A 138 0.26 -7.08 -7.10
C SER A 138 -1.02 -7.27 -7.89
N ALA A 139 -1.95 -6.31 -7.73
CA ALA A 139 -3.20 -6.28 -8.49
C ALA A 139 -3.03 -5.78 -9.94
N LYS A 140 -1.79 -5.50 -10.38
CA LYS A 140 -1.50 -5.06 -11.75
C LYS A 140 -1.89 -6.17 -12.74
N LYS A 141 -2.51 -5.78 -13.85
CA LYS A 141 -2.91 -6.74 -14.89
C LYS A 141 -1.83 -6.89 -15.95
N VAL A 142 -1.55 -8.15 -16.32
CA VAL A 142 -0.72 -8.54 -17.44
C VAL A 142 -1.59 -9.38 -18.36
N GLU A 143 -1.81 -8.94 -19.60
CA GLU A 143 -2.69 -9.60 -20.57
C GLU A 143 -4.11 -9.91 -20.06
N GLY A 144 -4.64 -9.04 -19.17
CA GLY A 144 -5.98 -9.18 -18.60
C GLY A 144 -6.04 -9.98 -17.29
N VAL A 145 -5.01 -10.74 -16.93
CA VAL A 145 -4.89 -11.52 -15.69
C VAL A 145 -4.13 -10.71 -14.64
N ARG A 146 -4.48 -10.84 -13.38
CA ARG A 146 -3.76 -10.12 -12.31
C ARG A 146 -2.42 -10.80 -12.01
N ALA A 147 -1.37 -9.99 -11.81
CA ALA A 147 -0.01 -10.48 -11.59
C ALA A 147 0.09 -11.46 -10.41
N TYR A 148 -0.65 -11.23 -9.32
CA TYR A 148 -0.65 -12.15 -8.17
C TYR A 148 -1.25 -13.53 -8.51
N GLU A 149 -2.18 -13.63 -9.47
CA GLU A 149 -2.78 -14.91 -9.91
C GLU A 149 -1.72 -15.72 -10.69
N LEU A 150 -0.98 -15.07 -11.57
CA LEU A 150 0.11 -15.66 -12.33
C LEU A 150 1.28 -16.08 -11.41
N ALA A 151 1.64 -15.24 -10.46
CA ALA A 151 2.67 -15.54 -9.47
C ALA A 151 2.33 -16.79 -8.63
N ARG A 152 1.06 -16.95 -8.23
CA ARG A 152 0.60 -18.15 -7.51
C ARG A 152 0.58 -19.40 -8.37
N ALA A 153 0.38 -19.25 -9.67
CA ALA A 153 0.46 -20.37 -10.64
C ALA A 153 1.91 -20.76 -10.95
N GLY A 154 2.92 -20.05 -10.42
CA GLY A 154 4.33 -20.31 -10.72
C GLY A 154 4.76 -19.85 -12.11
N GLU A 155 3.93 -19.04 -12.78
CA GLU A 155 4.24 -18.50 -14.09
C GLU A 155 5.14 -17.26 -13.94
N GLY A 156 6.32 -17.31 -14.57
CA GLY A 156 7.24 -16.19 -14.63
C GLY A 156 6.63 -15.05 -15.46
N VAL A 157 6.38 -13.92 -14.82
CA VAL A 157 5.81 -12.74 -15.49
C VAL A 157 6.78 -11.57 -15.37
N GLU A 158 7.17 -11.02 -16.52
CA GLU A 158 7.90 -9.77 -16.56
C GLU A 158 6.93 -8.59 -16.44
N LEU A 159 7.02 -7.86 -15.33
CA LEU A 159 6.20 -6.69 -15.11
C LEU A 159 6.86 -5.44 -15.69
N ARG A 160 6.13 -4.72 -16.54
CA ARG A 160 6.60 -3.45 -17.07
C ARG A 160 6.81 -2.44 -15.95
N LYS A 161 8.00 -1.83 -15.94
CA LYS A 161 8.31 -0.71 -15.05
C LYS A 161 7.31 0.42 -15.25
N ALA A 162 6.97 1.09 -14.17
CA ALA A 162 6.10 2.26 -14.17
C ALA A 162 6.92 3.48 -13.73
N LEU A 163 6.68 4.62 -14.38
CA LEU A 163 7.24 5.89 -13.95
C LEU A 163 6.51 6.32 -12.68
N ILE A 164 7.28 6.59 -11.63
CA ILE A 164 6.82 7.10 -10.34
C ILE A 164 7.65 8.32 -9.95
N ASN A 165 7.16 9.09 -9.00
CA ASN A 165 7.94 10.16 -8.38
C ASN A 165 7.91 10.01 -6.86
N ILE A 166 9.07 9.98 -6.24
CA ILE A 166 9.23 10.03 -4.80
C ILE A 166 9.61 11.47 -4.45
N TYR A 167 8.68 12.21 -3.87
CA TYR A 167 8.87 13.63 -3.57
C TYR A 167 9.78 13.84 -2.37
N GLU A 168 9.68 12.95 -1.38
CA GLU A 168 10.44 13.04 -0.14
C GLU A 168 10.57 11.68 0.52
N MET A 169 11.74 11.39 1.09
CA MET A 169 11.95 10.29 2.02
C MET A 169 12.74 10.76 3.23
N GLU A 170 12.33 10.32 4.41
CA GLU A 170 12.97 10.65 5.68
C GLU A 170 13.17 9.39 6.52
N LEU A 171 14.36 9.26 7.10
CA LEU A 171 14.64 8.22 8.10
C LEU A 171 14.15 8.69 9.46
N MET A 172 13.06 8.10 9.95
CA MET A 172 12.44 8.45 11.24
C MET A 172 13.11 7.73 12.41
N GLU A 173 13.33 6.41 12.26
CA GLU A 173 13.94 5.56 13.28
C GLU A 173 15.02 4.67 12.65
N TYR A 174 16.10 4.49 13.37
CA TYR A 174 17.22 3.61 13.01
C TYR A 174 17.58 2.75 14.20
N ASP A 175 17.13 1.50 14.16
CA ASP A 175 17.31 0.48 15.21
C ASP A 175 17.51 -0.88 14.55
N LEU A 176 18.73 -1.14 14.06
CA LEU A 176 19.04 -2.32 13.26
C LEU A 176 18.62 -3.64 13.94
N PRO A 177 18.05 -4.56 13.18
CA PRO A 177 17.85 -4.55 11.72
C PRO A 177 16.60 -3.78 11.26
N ARG A 178 15.84 -3.13 12.13
CA ARG A 178 14.65 -2.36 11.80
C ARG A 178 14.99 -0.90 11.53
N ILE A 179 14.40 -0.37 10.45
CA ILE A 179 14.36 1.07 10.19
C ILE A 179 12.93 1.49 9.92
N ARG A 180 12.60 2.74 10.26
CA ARG A 180 11.31 3.37 9.93
C ARG A 180 11.55 4.57 9.06
N ILE A 181 10.82 4.64 7.95
CA ILE A 181 10.90 5.73 7.00
C ILE A 181 9.54 6.37 6.78
N ARG A 182 9.53 7.67 6.48
CA ARG A 182 8.40 8.40 5.92
C ARG A 182 8.66 8.61 4.43
N VAL A 183 7.65 8.36 3.61
CA VAL A 183 7.75 8.46 2.14
C VAL A 183 6.56 9.23 1.61
N ARG A 184 6.78 10.34 0.91
CA ARG A 184 5.77 11.05 0.14
C ARG A 184 6.01 10.81 -1.35
N CYS A 185 4.98 10.30 -2.05
CA CYS A 185 5.16 9.80 -3.42
C CYS A 185 3.90 9.95 -4.29
N SER A 186 4.09 9.78 -5.58
CA SER A 186 3.03 9.76 -6.58
C SER A 186 2.19 8.48 -6.51
N LYS A 187 0.99 8.54 -7.11
CA LYS A 187 0.19 7.33 -7.33
C LYS A 187 0.98 6.22 -8.00
N GLY A 188 0.64 4.98 -7.69
CA GLY A 188 1.23 3.79 -8.31
C GLY A 188 2.60 3.40 -7.78
N THR A 189 3.12 4.11 -6.78
CA THR A 189 4.32 3.72 -6.05
C THR A 189 4.03 2.53 -5.15
N TYR A 190 4.86 1.49 -5.25
CA TYR A 190 4.80 0.30 -4.39
C TYR A 190 5.84 0.42 -3.29
N ILE A 191 5.39 0.62 -2.05
CA ILE A 191 6.30 0.74 -0.89
C ILE A 191 7.04 -0.58 -0.65
N ARG A 192 6.45 -1.72 -0.98
CA ARG A 192 7.11 -3.04 -0.95
C ARG A 192 8.29 -3.12 -1.90
N SER A 193 8.13 -2.66 -3.15
CA SER A 193 9.25 -2.59 -4.11
C SER A 193 10.32 -1.62 -3.64
N LEU A 194 9.92 -0.49 -3.04
CA LEU A 194 10.86 0.49 -2.50
C LEU A 194 11.68 -0.10 -1.34
N ALA A 195 11.05 -0.86 -0.43
CA ALA A 195 11.75 -1.58 0.63
C ALA A 195 12.81 -2.53 0.07
N HIS A 196 12.46 -3.31 -0.95
CA HIS A 196 13.39 -4.21 -1.63
C HIS A 196 14.54 -3.46 -2.30
N GLU A 197 14.26 -2.36 -3.01
CA GLU A 197 15.27 -1.51 -3.67
C GLU A 197 16.23 -0.87 -2.66
N ILE A 198 15.73 -0.40 -1.50
CA ILE A 198 16.55 0.11 -0.39
C ILE A 198 17.51 -0.99 0.11
N GLY A 199 16.99 -2.21 0.34
CA GLY A 199 17.81 -3.33 0.78
C GLY A 199 18.92 -3.67 -0.22
N GLN A 200 18.61 -3.67 -1.52
CA GLN A 200 19.59 -3.91 -2.57
C GLN A 200 20.66 -2.82 -2.63
N ALA A 201 20.26 -1.54 -2.52
CA ALA A 201 21.20 -0.41 -2.54
C ALA A 201 22.13 -0.39 -1.31
N LEU A 202 21.71 -1.00 -0.20
CA LEU A 202 22.51 -1.18 1.01
C LEU A 202 23.36 -2.48 0.98
N GLU A 203 23.49 -3.13 -0.19
CA GLU A 203 24.18 -4.42 -0.35
C GLU A 203 23.70 -5.50 0.63
N SER A 204 22.39 -5.47 0.92
CA SER A 204 21.70 -6.36 1.84
C SER A 204 20.35 -6.78 1.24
N GLY A 205 19.46 -7.35 2.06
CA GLY A 205 18.05 -7.56 1.75
C GLY A 205 17.19 -6.67 2.62
N ALA A 206 16.00 -6.38 2.16
CA ALA A 206 14.96 -5.77 3.00
C ALA A 206 13.56 -6.20 2.56
N HIS A 207 12.64 -6.21 3.50
CA HIS A 207 11.21 -6.39 3.26
C HIS A 207 10.39 -5.48 4.18
N LEU A 208 9.19 -5.18 3.75
CA LEU A 208 8.25 -4.35 4.49
C LEU A 208 7.60 -5.16 5.61
N THR A 209 7.59 -4.64 6.83
CA THR A 209 6.93 -5.28 7.98
C THR A 209 5.67 -4.56 8.41
N LEU A 210 5.62 -3.24 8.21
CA LEU A 210 4.44 -2.43 8.46
C LEU A 210 4.37 -1.30 7.45
N SER A 211 3.15 -0.99 7.00
CA SER A 211 2.86 0.19 6.20
C SER A 211 1.60 0.87 6.70
N LEU A 212 1.73 2.15 7.03
CA LEU A 212 0.63 3.02 7.40
C LEU A 212 0.52 4.13 6.35
N ILE A 213 -0.64 4.23 5.70
CA ILE A 213 -0.88 5.28 4.69
C ILE A 213 -1.63 6.46 5.30
N HIS A 214 -1.18 7.65 4.94
CA HIS A 214 -1.87 8.93 5.06
C HIS A 214 -2.13 9.51 3.66
N ILE A 215 -3.23 10.23 3.49
CA ILE A 215 -3.63 10.90 2.24
C ILE A 215 -3.77 12.39 2.53
#